data_f3588e6a5ba4b4d1fb506e1bc015f60c
#
_entry.id   f3588e6a5ba4b4d1fb506e1bc015f60c
#
_cell.length_a   1.000
_cell.length_b   1.000
_cell.length_c   1.000
_cell.angle_alpha   90.00
_cell.angle_beta   90.00
_cell.angle_gamma   90.00
#
_symmetry.space_group_name_H-M   'P 1'
#
loop_
_entity.id
_entity.type
_entity.pdbx_description
1 polymer ?
#
loop_
_entity_poly.entity_id
_entity_poly.type
_entity_poly.pdbx_seq_one_letter_code
_entity_poly.pdbx_strand_id
1 'polypeptide(L)'
;MINGFASEQRGTPGIGFVALVDPEPTETQEIDAAARLMAPRGAFVRDYCGAGANVRHVAEMMELLPYDLLIIATHCGDIKGYRWTYEYTDSEGIYRVLVVDIAIGVAQTDDYNMLKVTQFMRFVSLDGVDWYDPQKTEKLYVGRAILDFMDLTKDTTNPIIRPVKRDTVPRVVGSAALRMHDQNFIVLPKSLAGEGTPIVINNACASWHRLAKDFTFGNARAYIGTLFPVTTSEAQAVVIKLLDKHFGKPLAVALSSAQRQIYGSVSRRPYILTGVYPQRLRVTRHDAIDRIASRLTGTLSACKRQLARVDPNDEPRVKMVTETIAYYEREVAHFREIAEK
;
A
#
# COMPACT_ATOMS: atom_id res chain seq x y z
N MET A 1 5.36 -12.25 9.33
CA MET A 1 4.79 -13.49 9.91
C MET A 1 4.94 -13.54 11.43
N ILE A 2 6.13 -13.40 11.99
CA ILE A 2 6.38 -13.45 13.45
C ILE A 2 5.52 -12.44 14.23
N ASN A 3 5.40 -11.20 13.74
CA ASN A 3 4.60 -10.15 14.37
C ASN A 3 3.10 -10.48 14.43
N GLY A 4 2.58 -11.20 13.45
CA GLY A 4 1.16 -11.63 13.45
C GLY A 4 0.88 -12.71 14.50
N PHE A 5 1.78 -13.66 14.70
CA PHE A 5 1.66 -14.65 15.78
C PHE A 5 1.78 -14.00 17.15
N ALA A 6 2.78 -13.12 17.34
CA ALA A 6 2.94 -12.38 18.58
C ALA A 6 1.71 -11.52 18.92
N SER A 7 1.11 -10.93 17.89
CA SER A 7 -0.12 -10.14 18.00
C SER A 7 -1.31 -10.99 18.46
N GLU A 8 -1.50 -12.18 17.91
CA GLU A 8 -2.58 -13.09 18.33
C GLU A 8 -2.36 -13.67 19.73
N GLN A 9 -1.13 -14.03 20.07
CA GLN A 9 -0.78 -14.55 21.40
C GLN A 9 -0.94 -13.50 22.50
N ARG A 10 -0.69 -12.23 22.21
CA ARG A 10 -0.88 -11.13 23.18
C ARG A 10 -2.33 -10.70 23.35
N GLY A 11 -3.28 -11.41 22.74
CA GLY A 11 -4.69 -11.03 22.80
C GLY A 11 -4.92 -9.66 22.18
N THR A 12 -4.52 -9.48 20.89
CA THR A 12 -4.67 -8.21 20.20
C THR A 12 -6.05 -7.63 20.46
N PRO A 13 -6.11 -6.36 20.86
CA PRO A 13 -7.36 -5.65 20.92
C PRO A 13 -8.05 -5.77 19.55
N GLY A 14 -9.35 -5.96 19.55
CA GLY A 14 -10.12 -5.99 18.32
C GLY A 14 -10.00 -4.65 17.55
N ILE A 15 -10.74 -4.54 16.48
CA ILE A 15 -10.84 -3.34 15.67
C ILE A 15 -11.48 -2.22 16.49
N GLY A 16 -10.73 -1.17 16.75
CA GLY A 16 -11.23 0.05 17.38
C GLY A 16 -11.21 1.22 16.44
N PHE A 17 -10.30 1.18 15.44
CA PHE A 17 -10.18 2.23 14.43
C PHE A 17 -10.18 1.61 13.03
N VAL A 18 -11.11 2.07 12.20
CA VAL A 18 -11.25 1.70 10.79
C VAL A 18 -10.92 2.90 9.92
N ALA A 19 -9.93 2.76 9.06
CA ALA A 19 -9.65 3.73 8.00
C ALA A 19 -10.23 3.24 6.68
N LEU A 20 -10.93 4.11 5.97
CA LEU A 20 -11.60 3.83 4.71
C LEU A 20 -11.06 4.75 3.63
N VAL A 21 -10.72 4.21 2.45
CA VAL A 21 -10.15 4.99 1.34
C VAL A 21 -10.97 4.77 0.09
N ASP A 22 -11.54 5.85 -0.48
CA ASP A 22 -12.31 5.85 -1.73
C ASP A 22 -12.06 7.15 -2.51
N PRO A 23 -11.12 7.16 -3.45
CA PRO A 23 -10.82 8.36 -4.25
C PRO A 23 -11.95 8.76 -5.22
N GLU A 24 -12.82 7.84 -5.59
CA GLU A 24 -13.90 8.02 -6.57
C GLU A 24 -15.26 7.56 -6.00
N PRO A 25 -15.76 8.24 -4.94
CA PRO A 25 -16.91 7.76 -4.14
C PRO A 25 -18.23 7.65 -4.90
N THR A 26 -18.33 8.26 -6.08
CA THR A 26 -19.51 8.16 -6.93
C THR A 26 -19.66 6.81 -7.63
N GLU A 27 -18.61 6.03 -7.71
CA GLU A 27 -18.59 4.72 -8.37
C GLU A 27 -18.94 3.57 -7.42
N THR A 28 -18.78 3.75 -6.11
CA THR A 28 -18.99 2.68 -5.14
C THR A 28 -19.79 3.13 -3.92
N GLN A 29 -20.57 2.21 -3.34
CA GLN A 29 -21.20 2.37 -2.03
C GLN A 29 -20.51 1.51 -0.95
N GLU A 30 -19.35 0.98 -1.27
CA GLU A 30 -18.62 0.03 -0.44
C GLU A 30 -18.21 0.65 0.87
N ILE A 31 -17.64 1.84 0.81
CA ILE A 31 -17.13 2.57 1.98
C ILE A 31 -18.26 2.96 2.92
N ASP A 32 -19.37 3.47 2.38
CA ASP A 32 -20.57 3.77 3.17
C ASP A 32 -21.14 2.53 3.84
N ALA A 33 -21.15 1.39 3.13
CA ALA A 33 -21.61 0.13 3.70
C ALA A 33 -20.69 -0.34 4.82
N ALA A 34 -19.37 -0.23 4.66
CA ALA A 34 -18.39 -0.56 5.68
C ALA A 34 -18.56 0.33 6.92
N ALA A 35 -18.73 1.64 6.74
CA ALA A 35 -18.95 2.59 7.83
C ALA A 35 -20.24 2.26 8.60
N ARG A 36 -21.36 2.05 7.90
CA ARG A 36 -22.64 1.65 8.52
C ARG A 36 -22.60 0.34 9.28
N LEU A 37 -21.71 -0.58 8.90
CA LEU A 37 -21.55 -1.86 9.62
C LEU A 37 -20.60 -1.76 10.81
N MET A 38 -19.57 -0.91 10.76
CA MET A 38 -18.53 -0.88 11.79
C MET A 38 -18.81 0.13 12.91
N ALA A 39 -19.35 1.32 12.58
CA ALA A 39 -19.65 2.36 13.57
C ALA A 39 -20.64 1.89 14.67
N PRO A 40 -21.77 1.23 14.35
CA PRO A 40 -22.70 0.73 15.39
C PRO A 40 -22.11 -0.36 16.28
N ARG A 41 -21.00 -0.99 15.87
CA ARG A 41 -20.26 -1.96 16.69
C ARG A 41 -19.26 -1.31 17.65
N GLY A 42 -19.17 0.02 17.64
CA GLY A 42 -18.29 0.79 18.52
C GLY A 42 -16.89 1.02 17.95
N ALA A 43 -16.65 0.77 16.66
CA ALA A 43 -15.43 1.17 16.01
C ALA A 43 -15.49 2.65 15.63
N PHE A 44 -14.42 3.39 15.89
CA PHE A 44 -14.23 4.71 15.28
C PHE A 44 -13.94 4.53 13.79
N VAL A 45 -14.66 5.23 12.94
CA VAL A 45 -14.52 5.14 11.49
C VAL A 45 -14.11 6.49 10.94
N ARG A 46 -13.04 6.53 10.16
CA ARG A 46 -12.58 7.72 9.43
C ARG A 46 -12.42 7.39 7.96
N ASP A 47 -13.07 8.17 7.13
CA ASP A 47 -13.05 8.04 5.69
C ASP A 47 -12.13 9.09 5.03
N TYR A 48 -11.51 8.66 3.96
CA TYR A 48 -10.70 9.44 3.03
C TYR A 48 -11.34 9.28 1.67
N CYS A 49 -12.26 10.20 1.31
CA CYS A 49 -13.05 10.11 0.10
C CYS A 49 -12.80 11.30 -0.83
N GLY A 50 -12.93 11.08 -2.14
CA GLY A 50 -12.73 12.10 -3.16
C GLY A 50 -11.40 12.83 -2.99
N ALA A 51 -11.42 14.17 -2.95
CA ALA A 51 -10.21 14.99 -2.78
C ALA A 51 -9.46 14.72 -1.46
N GLY A 52 -10.12 14.18 -0.43
CA GLY A 52 -9.49 13.72 0.81
C GLY A 52 -8.61 12.48 0.63
N ALA A 53 -8.89 11.68 -0.41
CA ALA A 53 -8.11 10.49 -0.78
C ALA A 53 -7.01 10.81 -1.81
N ASN A 54 -6.30 11.91 -1.63
CA ASN A 54 -5.08 12.18 -2.41
C ASN A 54 -3.89 11.39 -1.87
N VAL A 55 -2.82 11.27 -2.68
CA VAL A 55 -1.66 10.45 -2.33
C VAL A 55 -1.05 10.86 -0.99
N ARG A 56 -0.92 12.17 -0.74
CA ARG A 56 -0.30 12.68 0.49
C ARG A 56 -1.09 12.28 1.73
N HIS A 57 -2.39 12.57 1.76
CA HIS A 57 -3.23 12.27 2.93
C HIS A 57 -3.31 10.76 3.20
N VAL A 58 -3.39 9.96 2.13
CA VAL A 58 -3.45 8.50 2.26
C VAL A 58 -2.10 7.95 2.73
N ALA A 59 -0.97 8.47 2.25
CA ALA A 59 0.35 8.06 2.70
C ALA A 59 0.59 8.41 4.18
N GLU A 60 0.26 9.65 4.60
CA GLU A 60 0.33 10.07 6.01
C GLU A 60 -0.55 9.17 6.91
N MET A 61 -1.80 8.95 6.49
CA MET A 61 -2.72 8.07 7.21
C MET A 61 -2.15 6.67 7.34
N MET A 62 -1.69 6.08 6.23
CA MET A 62 -1.19 4.71 6.22
C MET A 62 -0.05 4.49 7.20
N GLU A 63 0.88 5.43 7.31
CA GLU A 63 2.08 5.28 8.13
C GLU A 63 1.88 5.77 9.57
N LEU A 64 1.13 6.85 9.78
CA LEU A 64 1.12 7.55 11.06
C LEU A 64 -0.11 7.26 11.94
N LEU A 65 -1.29 7.04 11.36
CA LEU A 65 -2.49 6.82 12.17
C LEU A 65 -2.60 5.38 12.70
N PRO A 66 -3.00 5.18 13.97
CA PRO A 66 -3.03 3.87 14.61
C PRO A 66 -4.31 3.07 14.29
N TYR A 67 -4.65 2.89 13.01
CA TYR A 67 -5.81 2.09 12.61
C TYR A 67 -5.57 0.58 12.78
N ASP A 68 -6.65 -0.15 13.00
CA ASP A 68 -6.63 -1.61 13.16
C ASP A 68 -7.12 -2.33 11.89
N LEU A 69 -7.96 -1.66 11.08
CA LEU A 69 -8.48 -2.13 9.81
C LEU A 69 -8.38 -1.01 8.77
N LEU A 70 -7.84 -1.34 7.61
CA LEU A 70 -7.83 -0.46 6.44
C LEU A 70 -8.64 -1.13 5.32
N ILE A 71 -9.59 -0.40 4.76
CA ILE A 71 -10.33 -0.83 3.56
C ILE A 71 -10.06 0.16 2.45
N ILE A 72 -9.60 -0.35 1.30
CA ILE A 72 -9.26 0.45 0.12
C ILE A 72 -10.22 0.05 -1.01
N ALA A 73 -11.05 0.99 -1.42
CA ALA A 73 -11.93 0.90 -2.56
C ALA A 73 -11.42 1.86 -3.65
N THR A 74 -10.63 1.35 -4.59
CA THR A 74 -10.06 2.15 -5.68
C THR A 74 -9.70 1.28 -6.86
N HIS A 75 -9.28 1.90 -7.94
CA HIS A 75 -8.66 1.19 -9.05
C HIS A 75 -7.19 0.85 -8.73
N CYS A 76 -6.81 -0.37 -9.06
CA CYS A 76 -5.42 -0.80 -9.06
C CYS A 76 -5.14 -1.56 -10.34
N GLY A 77 -3.92 -1.48 -10.79
CA GLY A 77 -3.48 -2.28 -11.92
C GLY A 77 -2.18 -1.76 -12.49
N ASP A 78 -1.85 -2.37 -13.61
CA ASP A 78 -0.72 -1.93 -14.40
C ASP A 78 -1.04 -0.58 -15.04
N ILE A 79 -0.26 0.42 -14.76
CA ILE A 79 -0.47 1.77 -15.27
C ILE A 79 0.16 1.95 -16.66
N LYS A 80 -0.38 2.92 -17.40
CA LYS A 80 0.20 3.40 -18.65
C LYS A 80 1.64 3.88 -18.41
N GLY A 81 2.52 3.63 -19.37
CA GLY A 81 3.91 4.05 -19.26
C GLY A 81 4.59 4.21 -20.59
N TYR A 82 5.89 4.03 -20.58
CA TYR A 82 6.76 4.24 -21.72
C TYR A 82 7.65 3.02 -21.92
N ARG A 83 7.89 2.66 -23.18
CA ARG A 83 8.93 1.72 -23.57
C ARG A 83 10.13 2.51 -24.03
N TRP A 84 11.24 2.33 -23.33
CA TRP A 84 12.49 3.00 -23.62
C TRP A 84 13.52 1.99 -24.11
N THR A 85 14.24 2.39 -25.18
CA THR A 85 15.38 1.63 -25.69
C THR A 85 16.65 2.39 -25.33
N TYR A 86 17.59 1.69 -24.73
CA TYR A 86 18.92 2.19 -24.42
C TYR A 86 19.97 1.47 -25.24
N GLU A 87 20.97 2.22 -25.69
CA GLU A 87 22.16 1.71 -26.32
C GLU A 87 23.36 2.13 -25.48
N TYR A 88 24.22 1.18 -25.15
CA TYR A 88 25.41 1.43 -24.34
C TYR A 88 26.46 0.35 -24.56
N THR A 89 27.70 0.65 -24.17
CA THR A 89 28.79 -0.34 -24.13
C THR A 89 28.98 -0.75 -22.68
N ASP A 90 28.94 -2.05 -22.39
CA ASP A 90 29.16 -2.57 -21.05
C ASP A 90 30.65 -2.53 -20.65
N SER A 91 30.96 -2.89 -19.42
CA SER A 91 32.34 -2.90 -18.90
C SER A 91 33.25 -3.96 -19.55
N GLU A 92 32.70 -4.87 -20.32
CA GLU A 92 33.42 -5.85 -21.13
C GLU A 92 33.68 -5.36 -22.57
N GLY A 93 33.25 -4.12 -22.88
CA GLY A 93 33.41 -3.54 -24.21
C GLY A 93 32.37 -4.00 -25.23
N ILE A 94 31.30 -4.68 -24.79
CA ILE A 94 30.27 -5.20 -25.69
C ILE A 94 29.15 -4.15 -25.83
N TYR A 95 28.79 -3.86 -27.07
CA TYR A 95 27.64 -3.00 -27.38
C TYR A 95 26.33 -3.72 -27.05
N ARG A 96 25.45 -3.05 -26.30
CA ARG A 96 24.19 -3.60 -25.81
C ARG A 96 23.00 -2.74 -26.24
N VAL A 97 21.90 -3.41 -26.52
CA VAL A 97 20.60 -2.80 -26.77
C VAL A 97 19.60 -3.31 -25.73
N LEU A 98 19.23 -2.46 -24.77
CA LEU A 98 18.32 -2.82 -23.69
C LEU A 98 16.96 -2.12 -23.89
N VAL A 99 15.89 -2.90 -23.83
CA VAL A 99 14.51 -2.40 -23.86
C VAL A 99 13.88 -2.55 -22.50
N VAL A 100 13.32 -1.46 -21.98
CA VAL A 100 12.64 -1.43 -20.66
C VAL A 100 11.29 -0.74 -20.77
N ASP A 101 10.29 -1.25 -20.07
CA ASP A 101 9.03 -0.58 -19.85
C ASP A 101 9.09 0.17 -18.52
N ILE A 102 8.70 1.43 -18.52
CA ILE A 102 8.76 2.33 -17.36
C ILE A 102 7.37 2.87 -17.06
N ALA A 103 6.90 2.66 -15.84
CA ALA A 103 5.72 3.32 -15.29
C ALA A 103 6.16 4.38 -14.28
N ILE A 104 5.52 5.54 -14.33
CA ILE A 104 5.81 6.67 -13.45
C ILE A 104 4.63 6.84 -12.49
N GLY A 105 4.91 6.99 -11.24
CA GLY A 105 3.95 7.31 -10.19
C GLY A 105 4.60 8.11 -9.08
N VAL A 106 3.88 8.31 -8.01
CA VAL A 106 4.39 8.98 -6.81
C VAL A 106 4.41 8.01 -5.63
N ALA A 107 5.35 8.19 -4.76
CA ALA A 107 5.47 7.44 -3.51
C ALA A 107 5.75 8.41 -2.36
N GLN A 108 5.49 7.96 -1.14
CA GLN A 108 5.87 8.70 0.06
C GLN A 108 7.39 8.81 0.21
N THR A 109 7.82 9.83 0.93
CA THR A 109 9.22 10.03 1.33
C THR A 109 9.34 10.06 2.85
N ASP A 110 10.54 10.27 3.37
CA ASP A 110 10.75 10.50 4.80
C ASP A 110 10.22 11.86 5.24
N ASP A 111 10.15 12.82 4.34
CA ASP A 111 9.51 14.12 4.55
C ASP A 111 8.06 14.04 4.09
N TYR A 112 7.12 14.01 5.03
CA TYR A 112 5.68 13.88 4.74
C TYR A 112 5.08 15.05 3.95
N ASN A 113 5.77 16.18 3.84
CA ASN A 113 5.38 17.29 2.96
C ASN A 113 5.83 17.09 1.51
N MET A 114 6.61 16.06 1.24
CA MET A 114 7.17 15.77 -0.08
C MET A 114 6.66 14.44 -0.62
N LEU A 115 6.32 14.42 -1.88
CA LEU A 115 6.09 13.18 -2.62
C LEU A 115 7.24 12.96 -3.59
N LYS A 116 7.73 11.76 -3.67
CA LYS A 116 8.79 11.38 -4.59
C LYS A 116 8.18 10.83 -5.87
N VAL A 117 8.51 11.44 -7.00
CA VAL A 117 8.27 10.78 -8.30
C VAL A 117 9.13 9.53 -8.35
N THR A 118 8.52 8.40 -8.56
CA THR A 118 9.18 7.11 -8.62
C THR A 118 8.89 6.41 -9.93
N GLN A 119 9.81 5.55 -10.33
CA GLN A 119 9.71 4.77 -11.55
C GLN A 119 9.65 3.29 -11.21
N PHE A 120 8.69 2.59 -11.78
CA PHE A 120 8.72 1.16 -11.86
C PHE A 120 9.32 0.75 -13.21
N MET A 121 10.38 -0.02 -13.19
CA MET A 121 11.09 -0.48 -14.37
C MET A 121 10.90 -1.99 -14.54
N ARG A 122 10.52 -2.39 -15.74
CA ARG A 122 10.42 -3.79 -16.17
C ARG A 122 11.32 -4.01 -17.37
N PHE A 123 12.28 -4.91 -17.25
CA PHE A 123 13.10 -5.33 -18.38
C PHE A 123 12.24 -6.10 -19.40
N VAL A 124 12.38 -5.79 -20.67
CA VAL A 124 11.66 -6.40 -21.79
C VAL A 124 12.59 -7.30 -22.58
N SER A 125 13.69 -6.76 -23.08
CA SER A 125 14.68 -7.54 -23.83
C SER A 125 16.07 -6.95 -23.72
N LEU A 126 17.08 -7.78 -23.85
CA LEU A 126 18.49 -7.38 -24.03
C LEU A 126 18.99 -8.01 -25.34
N ASP A 127 19.57 -7.19 -26.22
CA ASP A 127 20.12 -7.61 -27.52
C ASP A 127 19.11 -8.45 -28.35
N GLY A 128 17.82 -8.06 -28.27
CA GLY A 128 16.73 -8.73 -28.98
C GLY A 128 16.20 -10.02 -28.31
N VAL A 129 16.81 -10.48 -27.23
CA VAL A 129 16.33 -11.65 -26.46
C VAL A 129 15.36 -11.21 -25.40
N ASP A 130 14.14 -11.76 -25.41
CA ASP A 130 13.09 -11.41 -24.45
C ASP A 130 13.49 -11.82 -23.02
N TRP A 131 13.16 -10.97 -22.04
CA TRP A 131 13.42 -11.24 -20.62
C TRP A 131 12.76 -12.53 -20.12
N TYR A 132 11.64 -12.92 -20.69
CA TYR A 132 10.91 -14.14 -20.35
C TYR A 132 11.22 -15.34 -21.24
N ASP A 133 12.17 -15.20 -22.18
CA ASP A 133 12.64 -16.33 -22.96
C ASP A 133 13.26 -17.38 -22.02
N PRO A 134 12.80 -18.64 -22.07
CA PRO A 134 13.38 -19.72 -21.26
C PRO A 134 14.88 -19.94 -21.49
N GLN A 135 15.36 -19.61 -22.69
CA GLN A 135 16.78 -19.76 -23.06
C GLN A 135 17.65 -18.57 -22.67
N LYS A 136 17.09 -17.53 -22.07
CA LYS A 136 17.82 -16.29 -21.71
C LYS A 136 19.00 -16.53 -20.77
N THR A 137 18.85 -17.47 -19.82
CA THR A 137 19.86 -17.78 -18.81
C THR A 137 21.14 -18.33 -19.42
N GLU A 138 21.06 -18.96 -20.56
CA GLU A 138 22.24 -19.49 -21.26
C GLU A 138 22.95 -18.44 -22.11
N LYS A 139 22.29 -17.32 -22.43
CA LYS A 139 22.77 -16.40 -23.47
C LYS A 139 23.16 -15.00 -22.97
N LEU A 140 22.45 -14.36 -22.02
CA LEU A 140 22.57 -12.91 -21.93
C LEU A 140 22.40 -12.30 -20.54
N TYR A 141 21.67 -12.91 -19.62
CA TYR A 141 21.28 -12.21 -18.40
C TYR A 141 22.11 -12.58 -17.19
N VAL A 142 23.06 -13.45 -17.40
CA VAL A 142 24.05 -13.82 -16.38
C VAL A 142 25.26 -12.94 -16.63
N GLY A 143 25.17 -11.69 -16.27
CA GLY A 143 26.32 -10.89 -16.50
C GLY A 143 26.17 -9.44 -16.06
N ARG A 144 27.24 -8.73 -16.26
CA ARG A 144 27.46 -7.39 -15.86
C ARG A 144 26.60 -6.36 -16.59
N ALA A 145 26.10 -6.70 -17.81
CA ALA A 145 25.40 -5.77 -18.68
C ALA A 145 24.24 -5.02 -17.97
N ILE A 146 23.43 -5.72 -17.16
CA ILE A 146 22.32 -5.09 -16.42
C ILE A 146 22.84 -4.26 -15.24
N LEU A 147 23.87 -4.72 -14.55
CA LEU A 147 24.49 -3.95 -13.46
C LEU A 147 25.13 -2.67 -14.00
N ASP A 148 25.86 -2.78 -15.10
CA ASP A 148 26.45 -1.62 -15.79
C ASP A 148 25.38 -0.63 -16.23
N PHE A 149 24.26 -1.12 -16.78
CA PHE A 149 23.11 -0.26 -17.10
C PHE A 149 22.57 0.46 -15.85
N MET A 150 22.41 -0.26 -14.74
CA MET A 150 21.92 0.34 -13.49
C MET A 150 22.87 1.42 -12.96
N ASP A 151 24.17 1.22 -13.05
CA ASP A 151 25.16 2.22 -12.66
C ASP A 151 25.16 3.43 -13.58
N LEU A 152 25.03 3.24 -14.90
CA LEU A 152 24.97 4.31 -15.89
C LEU A 152 23.66 5.16 -15.79
N THR A 153 22.62 4.63 -15.18
CA THR A 153 21.32 5.30 -14.98
C THR A 153 21.03 5.66 -13.53
N LYS A 154 21.96 5.43 -12.62
CA LYS A 154 21.79 5.61 -11.17
C LYS A 154 21.40 7.04 -10.78
N ASP A 155 22.00 8.03 -11.40
CA ASP A 155 21.60 9.42 -11.27
C ASP A 155 20.44 9.71 -12.24
N THR A 156 19.21 9.70 -11.72
CA THR A 156 18.02 9.99 -12.51
C THR A 156 17.93 11.45 -12.96
N THR A 157 18.67 12.36 -12.30
CA THR A 157 18.70 13.78 -12.62
C THR A 157 19.66 14.06 -13.75
N ASN A 158 20.80 13.38 -13.76
CA ASN A 158 21.82 13.53 -14.80
C ASN A 158 22.42 12.16 -15.20
N PRO A 159 21.62 11.29 -15.84
CA PRO A 159 22.08 9.96 -16.22
C PRO A 159 23.18 10.04 -17.28
N ILE A 160 24.19 9.15 -17.18
CA ILE A 160 25.30 9.04 -18.12
C ILE A 160 24.77 8.64 -19.51
N ILE A 161 23.75 7.76 -19.54
CA ILE A 161 23.09 7.35 -20.76
C ILE A 161 21.62 7.79 -20.77
N ARG A 162 21.10 8.04 -21.96
CA ARG A 162 19.70 8.39 -22.19
C ARG A 162 19.06 7.43 -23.18
N PRO A 163 17.74 7.22 -23.12
CA PRO A 163 17.08 6.36 -24.08
C PRO A 163 17.16 6.99 -25.49
N VAL A 164 17.57 6.17 -26.46
CA VAL A 164 17.63 6.55 -27.89
C VAL A 164 16.24 6.50 -28.54
N LYS A 165 15.34 5.69 -28.02
CA LYS A 165 13.95 5.58 -28.48
C LYS A 165 12.99 5.58 -27.29
N ARG A 166 11.83 6.25 -27.46
CA ARG A 166 10.75 6.32 -26.48
C ARG A 166 9.41 6.13 -27.15
N ASP A 167 8.72 5.07 -26.80
CA ASP A 167 7.37 4.77 -27.26
C ASP A 167 6.41 4.78 -26.05
N THR A 168 5.13 5.08 -26.24
CA THR A 168 4.13 4.92 -25.20
C THR A 168 3.61 3.49 -25.20
N VAL A 169 3.42 2.93 -24.00
CA VAL A 169 2.75 1.64 -23.81
C VAL A 169 1.48 1.83 -22.99
N PRO A 170 0.39 1.17 -23.38
CA PRO A 170 -0.89 1.34 -22.66
C PRO A 170 -0.83 0.75 -21.25
N ARG A 171 0.11 -0.16 -21.01
CA ARG A 171 0.21 -0.92 -19.77
C ARG A 171 1.63 -1.40 -19.53
N VAL A 172 2.16 -1.12 -18.33
CA VAL A 172 3.44 -1.67 -17.85
C VAL A 172 3.14 -2.79 -16.85
N VAL A 173 3.33 -4.02 -17.26
CA VAL A 173 2.98 -5.21 -16.48
C VAL A 173 3.75 -5.25 -15.17
N GLY A 174 3.04 -5.40 -14.06
CA GLY A 174 3.61 -5.47 -12.71
C GLY A 174 3.85 -4.11 -12.06
N SER A 175 3.45 -2.99 -12.67
CA SER A 175 3.62 -1.66 -12.08
C SER A 175 2.74 -1.41 -10.86
N ALA A 176 1.61 -2.09 -10.74
CA ALA A 176 0.68 -2.12 -9.61
C ALA A 176 0.64 -0.84 -8.76
N ALA A 177 -0.05 0.18 -9.24
CA ALA A 177 -0.29 1.40 -8.48
C ALA A 177 -1.76 1.51 -8.07
N LEU A 178 -2.02 2.15 -6.93
CA LEU A 178 -3.35 2.55 -6.53
C LEU A 178 -3.71 3.89 -7.18
N ARG A 179 -4.89 3.99 -7.76
CA ARG A 179 -5.41 5.25 -8.26
C ARG A 179 -5.91 6.08 -7.09
N MET A 180 -5.26 7.22 -6.80
CA MET A 180 -5.75 8.20 -5.86
C MET A 180 -6.44 9.34 -6.62
N HIS A 181 -7.10 10.22 -5.89
CA HIS A 181 -7.84 11.34 -6.49
C HIS A 181 -6.96 12.21 -7.42
N ASP A 182 -5.74 12.45 -7.00
CA ASP A 182 -4.79 13.32 -7.71
C ASP A 182 -3.85 12.54 -8.64
N GLN A 183 -3.33 11.37 -8.22
CA GLN A 183 -2.23 10.69 -8.90
C GLN A 183 -2.24 9.17 -8.71
N ASN A 184 -1.38 8.46 -9.46
CA ASN A 184 -1.08 7.06 -9.23
C ASN A 184 -0.10 6.92 -8.08
N PHE A 185 -0.50 6.22 -7.03
CA PHE A 185 0.28 5.97 -5.84
C PHE A 185 0.96 4.61 -5.89
N ILE A 186 2.28 4.61 -5.97
CA ILE A 186 3.11 3.41 -5.81
C ILE A 186 3.38 3.24 -4.32
N VAL A 187 2.62 2.36 -3.70
CA VAL A 187 2.64 2.15 -2.26
C VAL A 187 3.92 1.43 -1.86
N LEU A 188 4.74 2.09 -1.06
CA LEU A 188 5.99 1.55 -0.49
C LEU A 188 6.05 1.90 1.01
N PRO A 189 5.15 1.37 1.85
CA PRO A 189 5.08 1.74 3.25
C PRO A 189 6.30 1.20 4.02
N LYS A 190 6.93 2.05 4.83
CA LYS A 190 7.99 1.64 5.75
C LYS A 190 7.41 0.90 6.95
N SER A 191 6.29 1.43 7.44
CA SER A 191 5.47 0.83 8.48
C SER A 191 4.00 1.19 8.22
N LEU A 192 3.10 0.51 8.87
CA LEU A 192 1.68 0.79 8.81
C LEU A 192 1.14 1.11 10.19
N ALA A 193 0.08 1.91 10.22
CA ALA A 193 -0.72 2.15 11.42
C ALA A 193 0.09 2.65 12.63
N GLY A 194 1.04 3.57 12.43
CA GLY A 194 1.91 4.05 13.50
C GLY A 194 2.67 2.90 14.19
N GLU A 195 3.34 2.06 13.40
CA GLU A 195 4.01 0.82 13.84
C GLU A 195 3.04 -0.26 14.36
N GLY A 196 1.77 -0.14 14.02
CA GLY A 196 0.76 -1.15 14.31
C GLY A 196 0.84 -2.35 13.38
N THR A 197 -0.09 -3.28 13.57
CA THR A 197 -0.22 -4.49 12.74
C THR A 197 -1.65 -4.60 12.23
N PRO A 198 -2.08 -3.74 11.27
CA PRO A 198 -3.46 -3.71 10.82
C PRO A 198 -3.84 -4.92 9.97
N ILE A 199 -5.15 -5.14 9.82
CA ILE A 199 -5.70 -5.93 8.72
C ILE A 199 -5.96 -4.97 7.56
N VAL A 200 -5.61 -5.37 6.34
CA VAL A 200 -5.85 -4.59 5.13
C VAL A 200 -6.75 -5.37 4.18
N ILE A 201 -7.85 -4.76 3.76
CA ILE A 201 -8.73 -5.24 2.70
C ILE A 201 -8.58 -4.28 1.52
N ASN A 202 -7.94 -4.73 0.47
CA ASN A 202 -7.72 -3.95 -0.73
C ASN A 202 -8.57 -4.52 -1.88
N ASN A 203 -9.68 -3.87 -2.15
CA ASN A 203 -10.64 -4.29 -3.16
C ASN A 203 -10.30 -3.81 -4.58
N ALA A 204 -9.18 -3.15 -4.75
CA ALA A 204 -8.71 -2.77 -6.08
C ALA A 204 -8.36 -3.99 -6.94
N CYS A 205 -8.60 -3.89 -8.24
CA CYS A 205 -8.35 -4.96 -9.21
C CYS A 205 -6.87 -5.41 -9.21
N ALA A 206 -6.64 -6.73 -9.25
CA ALA A 206 -5.29 -7.32 -9.28
C ALA A 206 -4.33 -6.81 -8.17
N SER A 207 -4.90 -6.40 -7.05
CA SER A 207 -4.16 -5.79 -5.93
C SER A 207 -3.30 -6.76 -5.14
N TRP A 208 -3.51 -8.08 -5.29
CA TRP A 208 -2.76 -9.08 -4.53
C TRP A 208 -1.30 -9.22 -4.99
N HIS A 209 -1.04 -9.22 -6.30
CA HIS A 209 0.25 -9.62 -6.85
C HIS A 209 1.47 -8.94 -6.20
N ARG A 210 1.57 -7.62 -6.30
CA ARG A 210 2.68 -6.87 -5.73
C ARG A 210 2.35 -6.31 -4.36
N LEU A 211 1.16 -5.73 -4.22
CA LEU A 211 0.80 -4.98 -3.01
C LEU A 211 0.71 -5.86 -1.77
N ALA A 212 0.34 -7.16 -1.90
CA ALA A 212 0.34 -8.07 -0.76
C ALA A 212 1.72 -8.16 -0.09
N LYS A 213 2.79 -8.18 -0.89
CA LYS A 213 4.17 -8.15 -0.41
C LYS A 213 4.45 -6.83 0.32
N ASP A 214 4.18 -5.70 -0.34
CA ASP A 214 4.53 -4.38 0.17
C ASP A 214 3.78 -4.07 1.49
N PHE A 215 2.48 -4.38 1.56
CA PHE A 215 1.71 -4.23 2.80
C PHE A 215 2.14 -5.19 3.92
N THR A 216 2.50 -6.44 3.61
CA THR A 216 2.98 -7.38 4.63
C THR A 216 4.38 -7.03 5.13
N PHE A 217 5.25 -6.46 4.31
CA PHE A 217 6.52 -5.88 4.75
C PHE A 217 6.32 -4.65 5.63
N GLY A 218 5.32 -3.82 5.33
CA GLY A 218 4.89 -2.70 6.18
C GLY A 218 4.19 -3.12 7.48
N ASN A 219 4.23 -4.40 7.88
CA ASN A 219 3.65 -4.97 9.10
C ASN A 219 2.14 -5.24 9.06
N ALA A 220 1.46 -5.26 7.90
CA ALA A 220 0.10 -5.79 7.89
C ALA A 220 0.09 -7.25 8.40
N ARG A 221 -0.71 -7.53 9.44
CA ARG A 221 -0.86 -8.91 9.98
C ARG A 221 -1.67 -9.80 9.05
N ALA A 222 -2.57 -9.21 8.27
CA ALA A 222 -3.29 -9.88 7.21
C ALA A 222 -3.60 -8.89 6.09
N TYR A 223 -3.52 -9.36 4.86
CA TYR A 223 -3.85 -8.61 3.65
C TYR A 223 -4.79 -9.45 2.79
N ILE A 224 -5.93 -8.87 2.45
CA ILE A 224 -6.88 -9.43 1.48
C ILE A 224 -6.80 -8.58 0.23
N GLY A 225 -6.52 -9.19 -0.91
CA GLY A 225 -6.48 -8.52 -2.21
C GLY A 225 -7.01 -9.42 -3.31
N THR A 226 -7.10 -8.92 -4.53
CA THR A 226 -7.66 -9.64 -5.67
C THR A 226 -6.57 -10.09 -6.64
N LEU A 227 -6.69 -11.33 -7.15
CA LEU A 227 -5.83 -11.87 -8.23
C LEU A 227 -6.22 -11.34 -9.60
N PHE A 228 -7.51 -11.08 -9.79
CA PHE A 228 -8.09 -10.71 -11.07
C PHE A 228 -8.93 -9.45 -10.94
N PRO A 229 -9.25 -8.77 -12.04
CA PRO A 229 -10.23 -7.69 -12.02
C PRO A 229 -11.56 -8.17 -11.41
N VAL A 230 -12.13 -7.33 -10.57
CA VAL A 230 -13.44 -7.51 -9.94
C VAL A 230 -14.34 -6.34 -10.31
N THR A 231 -15.65 -6.57 -10.38
CA THR A 231 -16.61 -5.49 -10.55
C THR A 231 -16.85 -4.78 -9.22
N THR A 232 -17.32 -3.55 -9.27
CA THR A 232 -17.69 -2.77 -8.08
C THR A 232 -18.70 -3.52 -7.21
N SER A 233 -19.70 -4.18 -7.82
CA SER A 233 -20.69 -4.97 -7.10
C SER A 233 -20.12 -6.22 -6.42
N GLU A 234 -19.14 -6.90 -7.04
CA GLU A 234 -18.42 -8.02 -6.41
C GLU A 234 -17.62 -7.53 -5.20
N ALA A 235 -16.89 -6.42 -5.36
CA ALA A 235 -16.07 -5.81 -4.31
C ALA A 235 -16.94 -5.43 -3.09
N GLN A 236 -18.00 -4.68 -3.32
CA GLN A 236 -18.95 -4.31 -2.28
C GLN A 236 -19.57 -5.53 -1.59
N ALA A 237 -19.99 -6.55 -2.35
CA ALA A 237 -20.61 -7.75 -1.79
C ALA A 237 -19.63 -8.53 -0.88
N VAL A 238 -18.32 -8.59 -1.23
CA VAL A 238 -17.32 -9.26 -0.40
C VAL A 238 -17.15 -8.52 0.91
N VAL A 239 -16.96 -7.19 0.91
CA VAL A 239 -16.79 -6.39 2.12
C VAL A 239 -18.02 -6.51 3.02
N ILE A 240 -19.23 -6.33 2.48
CA ILE A 240 -20.46 -6.46 3.27
C ILE A 240 -20.52 -7.84 3.93
N LYS A 241 -20.26 -8.93 3.20
CA LYS A 241 -20.32 -10.27 3.78
C LYS A 241 -19.25 -10.52 4.85
N LEU A 242 -18.05 -9.96 4.68
CA LEU A 242 -16.98 -10.07 5.67
C LEU A 242 -17.33 -9.31 6.95
N LEU A 243 -17.85 -8.08 6.81
CA LEU A 243 -18.13 -7.18 7.92
C LEU A 243 -19.49 -7.45 8.59
N ASP A 244 -20.39 -8.19 7.94
CA ASP A 244 -21.70 -8.53 8.51
C ASP A 244 -21.80 -10.01 8.84
N LYS A 245 -22.17 -10.85 7.88
CA LYS A 245 -22.53 -12.27 8.08
C LYS A 245 -21.37 -13.13 8.59
N HIS A 246 -20.15 -12.79 8.23
CA HIS A 246 -18.95 -13.56 8.58
C HIS A 246 -18.05 -12.85 9.58
N PHE A 247 -18.51 -11.75 10.15
CA PHE A 247 -17.80 -11.04 11.21
C PHE A 247 -17.53 -11.94 12.41
N GLY A 248 -16.34 -11.86 12.99
CA GLY A 248 -15.93 -12.71 14.14
C GLY A 248 -15.44 -14.11 13.78
N LYS A 249 -15.66 -14.60 12.57
CA LYS A 249 -15.11 -15.89 12.12
C LYS A 249 -13.60 -15.78 11.79
N PRO A 250 -12.85 -16.90 11.81
CA PRO A 250 -11.50 -16.90 11.28
C PRO A 250 -11.49 -16.34 9.85
N LEU A 251 -10.59 -15.42 9.58
CA LEU A 251 -10.62 -14.59 8.35
C LEU A 251 -10.56 -15.43 7.06
N ALA A 252 -9.79 -16.52 7.06
CA ALA A 252 -9.73 -17.46 5.94
C ALA A 252 -11.09 -18.14 5.69
N VAL A 253 -11.79 -18.54 6.77
CA VAL A 253 -13.12 -19.15 6.70
C VAL A 253 -14.16 -18.12 6.27
N ALA A 254 -14.08 -16.89 6.81
CA ALA A 254 -14.95 -15.78 6.44
C ALA A 254 -14.85 -15.47 4.95
N LEU A 255 -13.63 -15.31 4.45
CA LEU A 255 -13.36 -14.99 3.04
C LEU A 255 -13.82 -16.11 2.11
N SER A 256 -13.46 -17.36 2.42
CA SER A 256 -13.91 -18.53 1.64
C SER A 256 -15.43 -18.63 1.58
N SER A 257 -16.11 -18.40 2.73
CA SER A 257 -17.57 -18.45 2.80
C SER A 257 -18.23 -17.30 2.05
N ALA A 258 -17.67 -16.07 2.13
CA ALA A 258 -18.16 -14.92 1.39
C ALA A 258 -18.05 -15.17 -0.12
N GLN A 259 -16.89 -15.62 -0.60
CA GLN A 259 -16.69 -15.92 -2.00
C GLN A 259 -17.62 -17.05 -2.52
N ARG A 260 -17.82 -18.11 -1.73
CA ARG A 260 -18.79 -19.16 -2.11
C ARG A 260 -20.21 -18.66 -2.25
N GLN A 261 -20.63 -17.73 -1.40
CA GLN A 261 -21.98 -17.14 -1.47
C GLN A 261 -22.16 -16.17 -2.65
N ILE A 262 -21.09 -15.53 -3.09
CA ILE A 262 -21.14 -14.56 -4.21
C ILE A 262 -21.02 -15.30 -5.54
N TYR A 263 -20.08 -16.23 -5.65
CA TYR A 263 -19.74 -16.88 -6.93
C TYR A 263 -20.39 -18.26 -7.10
N GLY A 264 -21.06 -18.80 -6.08
CA GLY A 264 -21.75 -20.08 -6.14
C GLY A 264 -20.84 -21.26 -6.55
N SER A 265 -21.26 -22.02 -7.55
CA SER A 265 -20.52 -23.14 -8.11
C SER A 265 -19.44 -22.75 -9.12
N VAL A 266 -19.38 -21.49 -9.55
CA VAL A 266 -18.35 -21.00 -10.47
C VAL A 266 -16.99 -21.11 -9.79
N SER A 267 -15.98 -21.58 -10.51
CA SER A 267 -14.61 -21.78 -9.99
C SER A 267 -13.89 -20.44 -9.67
N ARG A 268 -14.41 -19.31 -10.12
CA ARG A 268 -13.84 -17.96 -9.87
C ARG A 268 -13.76 -17.67 -8.38
N ARG A 269 -12.57 -17.41 -7.88
CA ARG A 269 -12.29 -16.98 -6.49
C ARG A 269 -11.20 -15.93 -6.53
N PRO A 270 -11.56 -14.67 -6.83
CA PRO A 270 -10.57 -13.62 -7.05
C PRO A 270 -9.81 -13.21 -5.80
N TYR A 271 -10.40 -13.36 -4.62
CA TYR A 271 -9.81 -12.86 -3.38
C TYR A 271 -8.86 -13.87 -2.73
N ILE A 272 -7.68 -13.39 -2.39
CA ILE A 272 -6.65 -14.14 -1.68
C ILE A 272 -6.32 -13.45 -0.36
N LEU A 273 -6.15 -14.26 0.67
CA LEU A 273 -5.67 -13.85 1.98
C LEU A 273 -4.18 -14.17 2.09
N THR A 274 -3.39 -13.16 2.43
CA THR A 274 -1.98 -13.28 2.82
C THR A 274 -1.85 -12.86 4.28
N GLY A 275 -1.15 -13.63 5.10
CA GLY A 275 -0.96 -13.29 6.52
C GLY A 275 -1.10 -14.50 7.41
N VAL A 276 -1.31 -14.25 8.70
CA VAL A 276 -1.38 -15.30 9.71
C VAL A 276 -2.79 -15.86 9.83
N TYR A 277 -2.92 -17.15 9.70
CA TYR A 277 -4.09 -17.92 10.15
C TYR A 277 -4.01 -18.03 11.67
N PRO A 278 -4.86 -17.62 12.46
CA PRO A 278 -6.30 -17.58 12.61
C PRO A 278 -6.89 -16.18 12.87
N GLN A 279 -6.45 -15.16 12.18
CA GLN A 279 -6.95 -13.79 12.35
C GLN A 279 -8.48 -13.71 12.26
N ARG A 280 -9.08 -12.80 13.05
CA ARG A 280 -10.53 -12.55 13.07
C ARG A 280 -10.80 -11.04 12.98
N LEU A 281 -11.84 -10.66 12.26
CA LEU A 281 -12.44 -9.35 12.38
C LEU A 281 -13.32 -9.35 13.64
N ARG A 282 -12.91 -8.63 14.67
CA ARG A 282 -13.68 -8.48 15.92
C ARG A 282 -13.48 -7.06 16.44
N VAL A 283 -14.51 -6.44 16.99
CA VAL A 283 -14.41 -5.12 17.58
C VAL A 283 -13.94 -5.20 19.01
N THR A 284 -13.17 -4.23 19.47
CA THR A 284 -12.87 -4.03 20.89
C THR A 284 -14.14 -3.60 21.60
N ARG A 285 -14.40 -4.18 22.76
CA ARG A 285 -15.44 -3.69 23.66
C ARG A 285 -14.86 -2.47 24.38
N HIS A 286 -15.53 -1.32 24.22
CA HIS A 286 -15.31 -0.03 24.92
C HIS A 286 -13.99 0.72 24.63
N ASP A 287 -14.08 2.04 24.69
CA ASP A 287 -12.99 3.05 24.71
C ASP A 287 -12.05 3.08 23.48
N ALA A 288 -12.62 2.88 22.26
CA ALA A 288 -11.81 2.96 21.04
C ALA A 288 -11.14 4.33 20.92
N ILE A 289 -11.88 5.42 21.19
CA ILE A 289 -11.40 6.80 21.05
C ILE A 289 -10.30 7.08 22.09
N ASP A 290 -10.51 6.73 23.36
CA ASP A 290 -9.51 6.92 24.42
C ASP A 290 -8.22 6.15 24.15
N ARG A 291 -8.35 4.92 23.65
CA ARG A 291 -7.20 4.12 23.26
C ARG A 291 -6.43 4.74 22.09
N ILE A 292 -7.14 5.26 21.08
CA ILE A 292 -6.53 5.93 19.94
C ILE A 292 -5.80 7.19 20.44
N ALA A 293 -6.48 8.02 21.23
CA ALA A 293 -5.91 9.23 21.82
C ALA A 293 -4.66 8.93 22.67
N SER A 294 -4.72 7.86 23.48
CA SER A 294 -3.59 7.40 24.30
C SER A 294 -2.41 6.95 23.43
N ARG A 295 -2.65 6.17 22.37
CA ARG A 295 -1.58 5.74 21.42
C ARG A 295 -0.94 6.93 20.74
N LEU A 296 -1.75 7.86 20.21
CA LEU A 296 -1.26 9.09 19.56
C LEU A 296 -0.44 9.96 20.53
N THR A 297 -0.90 10.12 21.78
CA THR A 297 -0.17 10.87 22.81
C THR A 297 1.15 10.20 23.17
N GLY A 298 1.17 8.87 23.24
CA GLY A 298 2.40 8.09 23.47
C GLY A 298 3.42 8.28 22.34
N THR A 299 2.96 8.18 21.09
CA THR A 299 3.80 8.39 19.90
C THR A 299 4.31 9.83 19.81
N LEU A 300 3.43 10.82 20.04
CA LEU A 300 3.82 12.24 20.11
C LEU A 300 4.95 12.45 21.14
N SER A 301 4.79 11.88 22.33
CA SER A 301 5.81 11.95 23.37
C SER A 301 7.13 11.29 22.97
N ALA A 302 7.07 10.19 22.24
CA ALA A 302 8.26 9.52 21.68
C ALA A 302 8.96 10.39 20.63
N CYS A 303 8.20 11.01 19.70
CA CYS A 303 8.75 11.91 18.69
C CYS A 303 9.41 13.15 19.33
N LYS A 304 8.81 13.73 20.37
CA LYS A 304 9.42 14.87 21.12
C LYS A 304 10.73 14.46 21.80
N ARG A 305 10.80 13.26 22.39
CA ARG A 305 12.07 12.73 22.93
C ARG A 305 13.11 12.45 21.83
N GLN A 306 12.66 12.00 20.66
CA GLN A 306 13.54 11.78 19.50
C GLN A 306 14.12 13.12 19.03
N LEU A 307 13.31 14.17 18.88
CA LEU A 307 13.77 15.50 18.48
C LEU A 307 14.87 16.05 19.41
N ALA A 308 14.70 15.85 20.72
CA ALA A 308 15.69 16.27 21.70
C ALA A 308 17.06 15.54 21.59
N ARG A 309 17.14 14.45 20.82
CA ARG A 309 18.36 13.65 20.59
C ARG A 309 18.91 13.82 19.17
N VAL A 310 18.21 14.47 18.28
CA VAL A 310 18.68 14.76 16.92
C VAL A 310 19.74 15.84 16.99
N ASP A 311 20.82 15.68 16.21
CA ASP A 311 21.81 16.74 16.05
C ASP A 311 21.13 18.00 15.46
N PRO A 312 21.20 19.14 16.13
CA PRO A 312 20.59 20.38 15.62
C PRO A 312 21.12 20.80 14.23
N ASN A 313 22.30 20.33 13.84
CA ASN A 313 22.89 20.61 12.53
C ASN A 313 22.39 19.66 11.43
N ASP A 314 21.69 18.58 11.78
CA ASP A 314 21.01 17.70 10.81
C ASP A 314 19.63 18.29 10.46
N GLU A 315 19.66 19.43 9.74
CA GLU A 315 18.45 20.17 9.36
C GLU A 315 17.36 19.30 8.72
N PRO A 316 17.66 18.37 7.77
CA PRO A 316 16.62 17.53 7.17
C PRO A 316 15.91 16.66 8.21
N ARG A 317 16.67 16.09 9.15
CA ARG A 317 16.13 15.22 10.19
C ARG A 317 15.35 15.99 11.25
N VAL A 318 15.84 17.16 11.65
CA VAL A 318 15.12 18.09 12.55
C VAL A 318 13.78 18.47 11.93
N LYS A 319 13.78 18.88 10.67
CA LYS A 319 12.57 19.24 9.93
C LYS A 319 11.58 18.08 9.89
N MET A 320 12.00 16.89 9.46
CA MET A 320 11.17 15.70 9.38
C MET A 320 10.50 15.36 10.72
N VAL A 321 11.26 15.33 11.82
CA VAL A 321 10.71 15.00 13.15
C VAL A 321 9.76 16.11 13.63
N THR A 322 10.07 17.37 13.36
CA THR A 322 9.20 18.50 13.72
C THR A 322 7.85 18.45 13.00
N GLU A 323 7.84 18.13 11.72
CA GLU A 323 6.61 17.96 10.93
C GLU A 323 5.78 16.76 11.41
N THR A 324 6.44 15.67 11.76
CA THR A 324 5.79 14.49 12.36
C THR A 324 5.15 14.84 13.71
N ILE A 325 5.82 15.65 14.54
CA ILE A 325 5.27 16.15 15.80
C ILE A 325 4.02 17.00 15.53
N ALA A 326 4.09 17.95 14.59
CA ALA A 326 2.97 18.80 14.24
C ALA A 326 1.76 18.00 13.75
N TYR A 327 1.99 16.92 12.98
CA TYR A 327 0.94 15.99 12.59
C TYR A 327 0.27 15.35 13.82
N TYR A 328 1.05 14.75 14.71
CA TYR A 328 0.50 14.10 15.90
C TYR A 328 -0.17 15.08 16.88
N GLU A 329 0.30 16.32 16.99
CA GLU A 329 -0.36 17.35 17.81
C GLU A 329 -1.78 17.66 17.31
N ARG A 330 -1.95 17.79 15.99
CA ARG A 330 -3.28 17.97 15.37
C ARG A 330 -4.19 16.77 15.62
N GLU A 331 -3.67 15.55 15.43
CA GLU A 331 -4.47 14.34 15.62
C GLU A 331 -4.84 14.12 17.10
N VAL A 332 -3.94 14.35 18.04
CA VAL A 332 -4.23 14.28 19.48
C VAL A 332 -5.31 15.29 19.87
N ALA A 333 -5.23 16.51 19.36
CA ALA A 333 -6.24 17.54 19.62
C ALA A 333 -7.61 17.10 19.08
N HIS A 334 -7.65 16.61 17.85
CA HIS A 334 -8.87 16.11 17.21
C HIS A 334 -9.53 14.97 17.99
N PHE A 335 -8.77 13.95 18.40
CA PHE A 335 -9.32 12.83 19.14
C PHE A 335 -9.73 13.17 20.57
N ARG A 336 -9.11 14.16 21.19
CA ARG A 336 -9.56 14.70 22.49
C ARG A 336 -10.90 15.40 22.37
N GLU A 337 -11.06 16.25 21.36
CA GLU A 337 -12.34 16.94 21.09
C GLU A 337 -13.49 15.93 20.86
N ILE A 338 -13.20 14.80 20.17
CA ILE A 338 -14.19 13.76 19.96
C ILE A 338 -14.53 13.03 21.27
N ALA A 339 -13.54 12.78 22.15
CA ALA A 339 -13.73 12.11 23.41
C ALA A 339 -14.55 12.92 24.42
N GLU A 340 -14.54 14.26 24.28
CA GLU A 340 -15.28 15.18 25.15
C GLU A 340 -16.76 15.37 24.73
N LYS A 341 -17.13 14.92 23.53
CA LYS A 341 -18.50 14.98 22.98
C LYS A 341 -19.27 13.68 23.27
#